data_9019bb7563438269bf24f8490a865528
#
_entry.id   9019bb7563438269bf24f8490a865528
#
_cell.length_a   1.000
_cell.length_b   1.000
_cell.length_c   1.000
_cell.angle_alpha   90.00
_cell.angle_beta   90.00
_cell.angle_gamma   90.00
#
_symmetry.space_group_name_H-M   'P 1'
#
loop_
_entity.id
_entity.type
_entity.pdbx_description
1 polymer ?
#
loop_
_entity_poly.entity_id
_entity_poly.type
_entity_poly.pdbx_seq_one_letter_code
_entity_poly.pdbx_strand_id
1 'polypeptide(L)'
;MGLKYLNHIIRFSLVAFIALSFYLSYLIWLSPARFEDNTGLEVSQNLVDKRSEKELFLPTSLSFYDDKKLYVSNSQELLLHLHQKMKKQEIRRLQWYDFDDEELLNKSLVKTDYISFDYLAPMKLNQYLNVYQFQLSEKDKSRLKAVYFDEVRVNILQKQLVFINHETHQVIKFHIQMDVSSLTKYLLKHKKQMNSYDGQTLLVSGQVYSHQPIQLQLYSYISTAQPYTLFRDAFFGDIKDIKVNDDTKDELVLSNHQGDMLTIYLNSQLIEFRANQVDFHNKNMYEVSADYISRLGTNLGQLRFFNRDAQGIVYRSFVEGYPLFRKDENGELHVHFGELSQDNTRNMEIRGSLNTIQVPIPSEKTVKLPGGLTIYEKLQAAGLKEIPEMTIGYLWVDIQDTGVVDLTPTWFVHYENTWVAFDELMNELLQKKGA
;
A
#
# COMPACT_ATOMS: atom_id res chain seq x y z
N MET A 1 -12.84 50.78 43.42
CA MET A 1 -12.99 49.48 44.14
C MET A 1 -12.79 48.24 43.26
N GLY A 2 -12.83 48.29 41.97
CA GLY A 2 -12.76 47.13 41.06
C GLY A 2 -11.39 46.44 40.92
N LEU A 3 -10.27 47.18 40.98
CA LEU A 3 -8.94 46.60 40.72
C LEU A 3 -8.43 45.63 41.83
N LYS A 4 -8.82 45.83 43.07
CA LYS A 4 -8.42 44.96 44.19
C LYS A 4 -9.12 43.58 44.10
N TYR A 5 -10.39 43.55 43.66
CA TYR A 5 -11.11 42.29 43.46
C TYR A 5 -10.57 41.52 42.27
N LEU A 6 -10.16 42.18 41.21
CA LEU A 6 -9.58 41.54 40.02
C LEU A 6 -8.27 40.82 40.37
N ASN A 7 -7.39 41.46 41.16
CA ASN A 7 -6.15 40.82 41.61
C ASN A 7 -6.38 39.62 42.53
N HIS A 8 -7.44 39.60 43.33
CA HIS A 8 -7.77 38.45 44.15
C HIS A 8 -8.32 37.28 43.29
N ILE A 9 -9.15 37.59 42.26
CA ILE A 9 -9.66 36.60 41.31
C ILE A 9 -8.50 35.97 40.56
N ILE A 10 -7.55 36.78 40.03
CA ILE A 10 -6.39 36.28 39.29
C ILE A 10 -5.51 35.36 40.20
N ARG A 11 -5.27 35.78 41.45
CA ARG A 11 -4.51 34.93 42.37
C ARG A 11 -5.22 33.63 42.72
N PHE A 12 -6.54 33.67 42.90
CA PHE A 12 -7.33 32.45 43.14
C PHE A 12 -7.33 31.52 41.93
N SER A 13 -7.50 32.06 40.69
CA SER A 13 -7.42 31.28 39.46
C SER A 13 -6.04 30.64 39.29
N LEU A 14 -4.96 31.37 39.59
CA LEU A 14 -3.59 30.85 39.51
C LEU A 14 -3.40 29.67 40.44
N VAL A 15 -3.84 29.80 41.71
CA VAL A 15 -3.76 28.72 42.68
C VAL A 15 -4.60 27.52 42.26
N ALA A 16 -5.79 27.73 41.71
CA ALA A 16 -6.66 26.68 41.20
C ALA A 16 -6.00 25.94 40.03
N PHE A 17 -5.35 26.67 39.10
CA PHE A 17 -4.63 26.02 37.99
C PHE A 17 -3.41 25.25 38.42
N ILE A 18 -2.67 25.74 39.44
CA ILE A 18 -1.57 25.00 40.02
C ILE A 18 -2.07 23.71 40.69
N ALA A 19 -3.14 23.80 41.49
CA ALA A 19 -3.76 22.62 42.09
C ALA A 19 -4.28 21.61 41.05
N LEU A 20 -4.89 22.11 39.97
CA LEU A 20 -5.34 21.28 38.87
C LEU A 20 -4.16 20.62 38.14
N SER A 21 -3.06 21.35 37.95
CA SER A 21 -1.84 20.80 37.35
C SER A 21 -1.25 19.64 38.18
N PHE A 22 -1.17 19.83 39.49
CA PHE A 22 -0.72 18.77 40.41
C PHE A 22 -1.69 17.57 40.41
N TYR A 23 -2.98 17.83 40.39
CA TYR A 23 -3.99 16.79 40.31
C TYR A 23 -3.90 15.99 39.01
N LEU A 24 -3.74 16.65 37.86
CA LEU A 24 -3.55 15.98 36.56
C LEU A 24 -2.23 15.22 36.50
N SER A 25 -1.14 15.79 37.05
CA SER A 25 0.16 15.09 37.17
C SER A 25 0.04 13.86 38.07
N TYR A 26 -0.70 13.96 39.17
CA TYR A 26 -0.98 12.83 40.04
C TYR A 26 -1.81 11.75 39.35
N LEU A 27 -2.82 12.13 38.52
CA LEU A 27 -3.57 11.20 37.71
C LEU A 27 -2.70 10.51 36.64
N ILE A 28 -1.76 11.25 36.03
CA ILE A 28 -0.81 10.68 35.07
C ILE A 28 0.15 9.69 35.79
N TRP A 29 0.56 10.00 36.98
CA TRP A 29 1.41 9.11 37.80
C TRP A 29 0.66 7.90 38.35
N LEU A 30 -0.63 8.05 38.62
CA LEU A 30 -1.52 6.95 39.02
C LEU A 30 -2.12 6.22 37.83
N SER A 31 -2.10 6.83 36.64
CA SER A 31 -2.41 6.10 35.41
C SER A 31 -1.27 5.13 35.18
N PRO A 32 -1.45 3.85 35.46
CA PRO A 32 -0.39 2.91 35.29
C PRO A 32 -0.10 2.78 33.81
N ALA A 33 1.08 3.17 33.39
CA ALA A 33 1.75 2.47 32.34
C ALA A 33 2.05 1.05 32.90
N ARG A 34 0.99 0.31 33.18
CA ARG A 34 1.08 -1.03 33.75
C ARG A 34 0.95 -2.02 32.63
N PHE A 35 1.95 -2.83 32.52
CA PHE A 35 1.77 -4.26 32.35
C PHE A 35 0.90 -4.74 33.54
N GLU A 36 -0.40 -4.67 33.41
CA GLU A 36 -1.32 -5.28 34.37
C GLU A 36 -1.73 -6.65 33.86
N ASP A 37 -1.42 -7.66 34.68
CA ASP A 37 -2.18 -8.89 34.76
C ASP A 37 -3.67 -8.57 34.90
N ASN A 38 -4.36 -8.42 33.80
CA ASN A 38 -5.80 -8.21 33.78
C ASN A 38 -6.53 -9.54 33.59
N THR A 39 -6.64 -10.27 34.71
CA THR A 39 -7.75 -11.17 34.92
C THR A 39 -9.00 -10.28 35.16
N GLY A 40 -9.81 -10.08 34.13
CA GLY A 40 -11.19 -9.64 34.26
C GLY A 40 -11.51 -8.17 34.06
N LEU A 41 -11.18 -7.60 32.90
CA LEU A 41 -11.85 -6.38 32.43
C LEU A 41 -12.58 -6.69 31.12
N GLU A 42 -13.85 -6.32 31.07
CA GLU A 42 -14.57 -6.16 29.81
C GLU A 42 -13.78 -5.17 28.96
N VAL A 43 -12.93 -5.70 28.08
CA VAL A 43 -12.27 -4.91 27.05
C VAL A 43 -13.38 -4.46 26.13
N SER A 44 -13.78 -3.18 26.25
CA SER A 44 -14.49 -2.54 25.16
C SER A 44 -13.63 -2.80 23.92
N GLN A 45 -14.13 -3.60 22.99
CA GLN A 45 -13.59 -3.64 21.64
C GLN A 45 -13.62 -2.19 21.16
N ASN A 46 -12.49 -1.50 21.27
CA ASN A 46 -12.27 -0.32 20.47
C ASN A 46 -12.31 -0.84 19.04
N LEU A 47 -13.48 -0.71 18.42
CA LEU A 47 -13.70 -0.95 17.03
C LEU A 47 -12.80 0.03 16.29
N VAL A 48 -11.55 -0.39 16.06
CA VAL A 48 -10.70 0.28 15.11
C VAL A 48 -11.47 0.19 13.79
N ASP A 49 -11.85 1.33 13.24
CA ASP A 49 -12.56 1.36 11.96
C ASP A 49 -11.77 0.54 10.95
N LYS A 50 -12.36 -0.55 10.47
CA LYS A 50 -11.71 -1.42 9.48
C LYS A 50 -11.33 -0.59 8.27
N ARG A 51 -10.11 -0.76 7.81
CA ARG A 51 -9.66 -0.16 6.54
C ARG A 51 -10.53 -0.66 5.39
N SER A 52 -10.88 0.24 4.49
CA SER A 52 -11.62 -0.12 3.29
C SER A 52 -10.75 -0.96 2.34
N GLU A 53 -11.28 -2.08 1.82
CA GLU A 53 -10.60 -2.84 0.76
C GLU A 53 -10.29 -2.01 -0.49
N LYS A 54 -11.07 -0.95 -0.76
CA LYS A 54 -10.80 -0.03 -1.86
C LYS A 54 -9.49 0.74 -1.69
N GLU A 55 -9.10 1.01 -0.45
CA GLU A 55 -7.81 1.63 -0.14
C GLU A 55 -6.68 0.61 -0.24
N LEU A 56 -6.92 -0.64 0.21
CA LEU A 56 -5.93 -1.71 0.11
C LEU A 56 -5.60 -2.07 -1.34
N PHE A 57 -6.59 -2.06 -2.23
CA PHE A 57 -6.42 -2.39 -3.65
C PHE A 57 -6.42 -1.18 -4.58
N LEU A 58 -6.02 -0.02 -4.05
CA LEU A 58 -5.85 1.17 -4.87
C LEU A 58 -4.63 1.02 -5.79
N PRO A 59 -4.73 1.40 -7.09
CA PRO A 59 -3.58 1.39 -7.99
C PRO A 59 -2.42 2.26 -7.49
N THR A 60 -1.24 2.02 -8.01
CA THR A 60 -0.03 2.79 -7.66
C THR A 60 0.06 4.10 -8.41
N SER A 61 -0.41 4.13 -9.65
CA SER A 61 -0.38 5.32 -10.49
C SER A 61 -1.62 5.47 -11.37
N LEU A 62 -1.79 6.69 -11.84
CA LEU A 62 -2.80 7.11 -12.79
C LEU A 62 -2.09 7.76 -13.98
N SER A 63 -2.39 7.34 -15.19
CA SER A 63 -1.98 7.98 -16.44
C SER A 63 -3.19 8.53 -17.17
N PHE A 64 -3.10 9.77 -17.68
CA PHE A 64 -4.13 10.40 -18.47
C PHE A 64 -3.53 10.96 -19.75
N TYR A 65 -3.93 10.43 -20.89
CA TYR A 65 -3.51 10.89 -22.18
C TYR A 65 -4.54 11.86 -22.77
N ASP A 66 -4.12 13.10 -23.01
CA ASP A 66 -4.96 14.17 -23.52
C ASP A 66 -4.17 15.13 -24.39
N ASP A 67 -4.69 15.44 -25.58
CA ASP A 67 -4.08 16.35 -26.55
C ASP A 67 -2.57 16.05 -26.81
N LYS A 68 -2.25 14.80 -27.08
CA LYS A 68 -0.88 14.29 -27.35
C LYS A 68 0.11 14.43 -26.16
N LYS A 69 -0.39 14.77 -24.98
CA LYS A 69 0.39 14.84 -23.75
C LYS A 69 -0.05 13.77 -22.78
N LEU A 70 0.91 13.20 -22.09
CA LEU A 70 0.67 12.25 -21.03
C LEU A 70 0.83 12.96 -19.67
N TYR A 71 -0.15 12.78 -18.82
CA TYR A 71 -0.17 13.27 -17.44
C TYR A 71 -0.16 12.09 -16.50
N VAL A 72 0.77 12.05 -15.55
CA VAL A 72 0.92 10.96 -14.59
C VAL A 72 0.81 11.49 -13.17
N SER A 73 0.12 10.74 -12.32
CA SER A 73 -0.04 11.07 -10.89
C SER A 73 -0.09 9.82 -10.03
N ASN A 74 0.51 9.90 -8.84
CA ASN A 74 0.41 8.90 -7.79
C ASN A 74 -0.54 9.35 -6.66
N SER A 75 -1.25 10.48 -6.84
CA SER A 75 -2.13 11.05 -5.82
C SER A 75 -3.25 10.09 -5.43
N GLN A 76 -3.26 9.72 -4.14
CA GLN A 76 -4.32 8.88 -3.57
C GLN A 76 -5.71 9.51 -3.73
N GLU A 77 -5.81 10.83 -3.55
CA GLU A 77 -7.08 11.55 -3.68
C GLU A 77 -7.66 11.41 -5.09
N LEU A 78 -6.82 11.62 -6.12
CA LEU A 78 -7.25 11.48 -7.52
C LEU A 78 -7.68 10.05 -7.82
N LEU A 79 -6.89 9.07 -7.40
CA LEU A 79 -7.17 7.65 -7.61
C LEU A 79 -8.49 7.23 -6.94
N LEU A 80 -8.68 7.56 -5.66
CA LEU A 80 -9.91 7.23 -4.92
C LEU A 80 -11.13 7.90 -5.55
N HIS A 81 -11.03 9.18 -5.91
CA HIS A 81 -12.13 9.92 -6.52
C HIS A 81 -12.59 9.29 -7.84
N LEU A 82 -11.64 8.95 -8.72
CA LEU A 82 -11.96 8.33 -10.01
C LEU A 82 -12.57 6.94 -9.84
N HIS A 83 -12.00 6.09 -8.98
CA HIS A 83 -12.57 4.77 -8.70
C HIS A 83 -13.95 4.85 -8.03
N GLN A 84 -14.19 5.87 -7.20
CA GLN A 84 -15.51 6.09 -6.63
C GLN A 84 -16.56 6.44 -7.68
N LYS A 85 -16.17 7.15 -8.74
CA LYS A 85 -17.06 7.43 -9.88
C LYS A 85 -17.27 6.20 -10.77
N MET A 86 -16.29 5.31 -10.86
CA MET A 86 -16.37 4.08 -11.66
C MET A 86 -17.09 2.93 -10.94
N LYS A 87 -17.30 3.00 -9.62
CA LYS A 87 -17.92 1.92 -8.86
C LYS A 87 -19.38 1.66 -9.28
N LYS A 88 -19.82 0.41 -9.10
CA LYS A 88 -21.20 -0.06 -9.37
C LYS A 88 -21.64 0.06 -10.83
N GLN A 89 -20.70 0.22 -11.75
CA GLN A 89 -21.03 0.27 -13.16
C GLN A 89 -21.32 -1.13 -13.70
N GLU A 90 -22.27 -1.21 -14.60
CA GLU A 90 -22.53 -2.43 -15.35
C GLU A 90 -21.56 -2.53 -16.52
N ILE A 91 -20.89 -3.69 -16.62
CA ILE A 91 -19.98 -4.01 -17.71
C ILE A 91 -20.55 -5.18 -18.52
N ARG A 92 -20.47 -5.09 -19.84
CA ARG A 92 -21.09 -6.02 -20.77
C ARG A 92 -20.15 -6.33 -21.93
N ARG A 93 -20.48 -7.35 -22.74
CA ARG A 93 -19.81 -7.69 -23.99
C ARG A 93 -18.33 -8.02 -23.78
N LEU A 94 -18.07 -9.00 -22.92
CA LEU A 94 -16.72 -9.52 -22.70
C LEU A 94 -16.07 -9.93 -24.02
N GLN A 95 -14.93 -9.34 -24.32
CA GLN A 95 -14.02 -9.70 -25.40
C GLN A 95 -12.66 -10.06 -24.81
N TRP A 96 -12.05 -11.11 -25.33
CA TRP A 96 -10.78 -11.63 -24.84
C TRP A 96 -9.81 -11.76 -26.02
N TYR A 97 -8.58 -11.27 -25.83
CA TYR A 97 -7.50 -11.31 -26.81
C TYR A 97 -6.22 -11.75 -26.12
N ASP A 98 -5.50 -12.66 -26.79
CA ASP A 98 -4.15 -13.10 -26.41
C ASP A 98 -3.21 -12.68 -27.54
N PHE A 99 -2.05 -12.13 -27.20
CA PHE A 99 -1.03 -11.68 -28.14
C PHE A 99 0.26 -12.48 -27.93
N ASP A 100 1.00 -12.72 -29.00
CA ASP A 100 2.23 -13.51 -28.96
C ASP A 100 3.38 -12.77 -28.26
N ASP A 101 3.38 -11.42 -28.33
CA ASP A 101 4.40 -10.57 -27.75
C ASP A 101 3.88 -9.19 -27.32
N GLU A 102 4.68 -8.46 -26.57
CA GLU A 102 4.37 -7.13 -26.07
C GLU A 102 4.22 -6.10 -27.19
N GLU A 103 4.92 -6.25 -28.32
CA GLU A 103 4.83 -5.30 -29.45
C GLU A 103 3.46 -5.38 -30.10
N LEU A 104 2.93 -6.59 -30.33
CA LEU A 104 1.59 -6.81 -30.87
C LEU A 104 0.52 -6.32 -29.89
N LEU A 105 0.68 -6.62 -28.61
CA LEU A 105 -0.20 -6.10 -27.56
C LEU A 105 -0.24 -4.56 -27.62
N ASN A 106 0.91 -3.89 -27.60
CA ASN A 106 1.01 -2.42 -27.61
C ASN A 106 0.45 -1.80 -28.90
N LYS A 107 0.55 -2.48 -30.05
CA LYS A 107 -0.10 -2.07 -31.30
C LYS A 107 -1.62 -2.18 -31.26
N SER A 108 -2.16 -3.11 -30.47
CA SER A 108 -3.62 -3.33 -30.34
C SER A 108 -4.29 -2.29 -29.44
N LEU A 109 -3.54 -1.61 -28.59
CA LEU A 109 -4.06 -0.66 -27.61
C LEU A 109 -4.31 0.71 -28.24
N VAL A 110 -5.37 1.37 -27.78
CA VAL A 110 -5.66 2.76 -28.13
C VAL A 110 -4.59 3.65 -27.54
N LYS A 111 -4.01 4.52 -28.37
CA LYS A 111 -2.88 5.39 -27.98
C LYS A 111 -3.29 6.79 -27.57
N THR A 112 -4.55 7.15 -27.71
CA THR A 112 -5.06 8.50 -27.43
C THR A 112 -6.36 8.43 -26.64
N ASP A 113 -6.64 9.49 -25.87
CA ASP A 113 -7.90 9.66 -25.13
C ASP A 113 -8.24 8.49 -24.22
N TYR A 114 -7.30 8.14 -23.36
CA TYR A 114 -7.50 7.12 -22.33
C TYR A 114 -7.08 7.59 -20.94
N ILE A 115 -7.65 6.93 -19.93
CA ILE A 115 -7.24 7.00 -18.53
C ILE A 115 -6.74 5.62 -18.16
N SER A 116 -5.54 5.49 -17.63
CA SER A 116 -4.97 4.23 -17.17
C SER A 116 -4.74 4.25 -15.66
N PHE A 117 -4.89 3.09 -15.04
CA PHE A 117 -4.59 2.84 -13.64
C PHE A 117 -3.66 1.64 -13.57
N ASP A 118 -2.46 1.86 -13.01
CA ASP A 118 -1.37 0.90 -13.10
C ASP A 118 -1.08 0.29 -11.72
N TYR A 119 -0.86 -1.02 -11.69
CA TYR A 119 -0.41 -1.80 -10.55
C TYR A 119 1.04 -2.22 -10.78
N LEU A 120 1.82 -2.35 -9.72
CA LEU A 120 3.20 -2.84 -9.81
C LEU A 120 3.29 -4.37 -9.90
N ALA A 121 2.20 -5.07 -9.66
CA ALA A 121 2.11 -6.51 -9.81
C ALA A 121 0.74 -6.94 -10.27
N PRO A 122 0.62 -8.07 -10.99
CA PRO A 122 -0.67 -8.54 -11.47
C PRO A 122 -1.67 -8.82 -10.33
N MET A 123 -2.84 -8.21 -10.43
CA MET A 123 -3.96 -8.37 -9.51
C MET A 123 -5.03 -9.28 -10.11
N LYS A 124 -5.73 -10.06 -9.30
CA LYS A 124 -6.84 -10.90 -9.76
C LYS A 124 -8.03 -10.07 -10.21
N LEU A 125 -8.50 -10.29 -11.45
CA LEU A 125 -9.56 -9.48 -12.05
C LEU A 125 -10.87 -9.54 -11.25
N ASN A 126 -11.29 -10.73 -10.84
CA ASN A 126 -12.51 -10.86 -10.03
C ASN A 126 -12.43 -10.11 -8.70
N GLN A 127 -11.24 -10.03 -8.08
CA GLN A 127 -11.06 -9.24 -6.86
C GLN A 127 -11.29 -7.75 -7.12
N TYR A 128 -10.69 -7.21 -8.18
CA TYR A 128 -10.92 -5.82 -8.57
C TYR A 128 -12.40 -5.52 -8.84
N LEU A 129 -13.07 -6.39 -9.60
CA LEU A 129 -14.49 -6.22 -9.92
C LEU A 129 -15.36 -6.25 -8.67
N ASN A 130 -15.05 -7.10 -7.69
CA ASN A 130 -15.77 -7.19 -6.41
C ASN A 130 -15.52 -5.95 -5.54
N VAL A 131 -14.27 -5.52 -5.37
CA VAL A 131 -13.89 -4.35 -4.55
C VAL A 131 -14.58 -3.08 -5.04
N TYR A 132 -14.60 -2.87 -6.34
CA TYR A 132 -15.27 -1.70 -6.95
C TYR A 132 -16.72 -1.96 -7.34
N GLN A 133 -17.26 -3.15 -7.01
CA GLN A 133 -18.67 -3.50 -7.15
C GLN A 133 -19.19 -3.40 -8.61
N PHE A 134 -18.35 -3.75 -9.60
CA PHE A 134 -18.81 -3.84 -10.98
C PHE A 134 -19.84 -4.95 -11.14
N GLN A 135 -20.89 -4.66 -11.92
CA GLN A 135 -21.95 -5.62 -12.19
C GLN A 135 -21.64 -6.38 -13.47
N LEU A 136 -21.54 -7.69 -13.35
CA LEU A 136 -21.22 -8.60 -14.44
C LEU A 136 -22.10 -9.85 -14.37
N SER A 137 -22.41 -10.48 -15.51
CA SER A 137 -23.14 -11.73 -15.55
C SER A 137 -22.38 -12.86 -14.84
N GLU A 138 -23.08 -13.78 -14.18
CA GLU A 138 -22.45 -14.92 -13.51
C GLU A 138 -21.67 -15.82 -14.49
N LYS A 139 -22.15 -15.94 -15.73
CA LYS A 139 -21.44 -16.64 -16.81
C LYS A 139 -20.07 -16.02 -17.08
N ASP A 140 -19.99 -14.69 -17.16
CA ASP A 140 -18.72 -14.01 -17.43
C ASP A 140 -17.81 -14.03 -16.19
N LYS A 141 -18.35 -13.87 -14.98
CA LYS A 141 -17.58 -14.03 -13.73
C LYS A 141 -16.89 -15.39 -13.66
N SER A 142 -17.57 -16.47 -14.04
CA SER A 142 -16.98 -17.80 -14.00
C SER A 142 -15.80 -17.98 -14.97
N ARG A 143 -15.83 -17.27 -16.12
CA ARG A 143 -14.74 -17.28 -17.11
C ARG A 143 -13.50 -16.51 -16.63
N LEU A 144 -13.68 -15.57 -15.71
CA LEU A 144 -12.62 -14.68 -15.22
C LEU A 144 -11.95 -15.15 -13.92
N LYS A 145 -12.26 -16.36 -13.43
CA LYS A 145 -11.75 -16.86 -12.15
C LYS A 145 -10.22 -16.91 -12.02
N ALA A 146 -9.53 -17.19 -13.13
CA ALA A 146 -8.07 -17.34 -13.17
C ALA A 146 -7.38 -16.19 -13.93
N VAL A 147 -8.07 -15.08 -14.14
CA VAL A 147 -7.54 -13.94 -14.89
C VAL A 147 -6.87 -12.94 -13.96
N TYR A 148 -5.70 -12.46 -14.38
CA TYR A 148 -4.93 -11.41 -13.72
C TYR A 148 -4.69 -10.25 -14.69
N PHE A 149 -4.44 -9.08 -14.16
CA PHE A 149 -4.12 -7.86 -14.89
C PHE A 149 -3.22 -6.96 -14.04
N ASP A 150 -2.44 -6.11 -14.67
CA ASP A 150 -1.59 -5.09 -14.04
C ASP A 150 -1.96 -3.67 -14.46
N GLU A 151 -2.75 -3.51 -15.55
CA GLU A 151 -3.25 -2.22 -15.99
C GLU A 151 -4.77 -2.26 -16.24
N VAL A 152 -5.48 -1.21 -15.77
CA VAL A 152 -6.88 -0.96 -16.10
C VAL A 152 -6.97 0.31 -16.93
N ARG A 153 -7.45 0.21 -18.17
CA ARG A 153 -7.56 1.35 -19.07
C ARG A 153 -9.04 1.67 -19.39
N VAL A 154 -9.41 2.93 -19.25
CA VAL A 154 -10.70 3.46 -19.69
C VAL A 154 -10.49 4.19 -21.02
N ASN A 155 -10.93 3.58 -22.11
CA ASN A 155 -10.93 4.21 -23.44
C ASN A 155 -12.12 5.15 -23.53
N ILE A 156 -11.86 6.45 -23.62
CA ILE A 156 -12.87 7.51 -23.48
C ILE A 156 -13.85 7.49 -24.64
N LEU A 157 -13.35 7.51 -25.88
CA LEU A 157 -14.18 7.55 -27.09
C LEU A 157 -14.97 6.26 -27.32
N GLN A 158 -14.35 5.12 -27.05
CA GLN A 158 -14.95 3.80 -27.31
C GLN A 158 -15.85 3.33 -26.16
N LYS A 159 -15.83 4.04 -25.01
CA LYS A 159 -16.54 3.65 -23.77
C LYS A 159 -16.25 2.21 -23.39
N GLN A 160 -14.97 1.87 -23.34
CA GLN A 160 -14.49 0.54 -22.98
C GLN A 160 -13.67 0.59 -21.70
N LEU A 161 -13.87 -0.41 -20.86
CA LEU A 161 -12.99 -0.75 -19.76
C LEU A 161 -12.12 -1.91 -20.22
N VAL A 162 -10.82 -1.72 -20.20
CA VAL A 162 -9.83 -2.65 -20.74
C VAL A 162 -8.90 -3.07 -19.59
N PHE A 163 -8.78 -4.36 -19.36
CA PHE A 163 -7.83 -4.95 -18.43
C PHE A 163 -6.71 -5.57 -19.25
N ILE A 164 -5.49 -5.26 -18.90
CA ILE A 164 -4.28 -5.65 -19.61
C ILE A 164 -3.40 -6.41 -18.61
N ASN A 165 -2.84 -7.52 -19.07
CA ASN A 165 -1.76 -8.22 -18.38
C ASN A 165 -0.55 -8.20 -19.30
N HIS A 166 0.49 -7.43 -18.92
CA HIS A 166 1.69 -7.26 -19.73
C HIS A 166 2.61 -8.49 -19.66
N GLU A 167 2.58 -9.24 -18.56
CA GLU A 167 3.37 -10.47 -18.42
C GLU A 167 2.89 -11.59 -19.34
N THR A 168 1.57 -11.77 -19.42
CA THR A 168 0.94 -12.83 -20.26
C THR A 168 0.43 -12.34 -21.60
N HIS A 169 0.59 -11.06 -21.91
CA HIS A 169 0.14 -10.37 -23.12
C HIS A 169 -1.37 -10.52 -23.39
N GLN A 170 -2.17 -10.53 -22.32
CA GLN A 170 -3.62 -10.69 -22.39
C GLN A 170 -4.35 -9.36 -22.31
N VAL A 171 -5.43 -9.22 -23.08
CA VAL A 171 -6.31 -8.05 -23.05
C VAL A 171 -7.76 -8.48 -22.94
N ILE A 172 -8.44 -7.98 -21.93
CA ILE A 172 -9.88 -8.20 -21.72
C ILE A 172 -10.60 -6.87 -21.81
N LYS A 173 -11.59 -6.78 -22.70
CA LYS A 173 -12.35 -5.57 -22.94
C LYS A 173 -13.81 -5.76 -22.56
N PHE A 174 -14.37 -4.75 -21.90
CA PHE A 174 -15.79 -4.64 -21.62
C PHE A 174 -16.33 -3.33 -22.17
N HIS A 175 -17.56 -3.32 -22.58
CA HIS A 175 -18.30 -2.10 -22.84
C HIS A 175 -18.89 -1.57 -21.53
N ILE A 176 -18.73 -0.26 -21.26
CA ILE A 176 -19.24 0.40 -20.04
C ILE A 176 -20.32 1.44 -20.41
N GLN A 177 -21.35 1.52 -19.55
CA GLN A 177 -22.43 2.51 -19.68
C GLN A 177 -22.28 3.61 -18.64
N MET A 178 -21.12 4.28 -18.62
CA MET A 178 -20.88 5.39 -17.69
C MET A 178 -20.64 6.71 -18.44
N ASP A 179 -20.86 7.81 -17.74
CA ASP A 179 -20.45 9.12 -18.22
C ASP A 179 -18.94 9.32 -18.02
N VAL A 180 -18.16 8.86 -19.02
CA VAL A 180 -16.70 9.01 -19.02
C VAL A 180 -16.29 10.48 -19.05
N SER A 181 -17.15 11.38 -19.59
CA SER A 181 -16.85 12.80 -19.67
C SER A 181 -16.68 13.45 -18.29
N SER A 182 -17.34 12.91 -17.27
CA SER A 182 -17.19 13.37 -15.89
C SER A 182 -15.81 13.08 -15.30
N LEU A 183 -15.17 11.95 -15.68
CA LEU A 183 -13.79 11.60 -15.28
C LEU A 183 -12.82 12.57 -15.96
N THR A 184 -12.96 12.76 -17.26
CA THR A 184 -12.11 13.67 -18.04
C THR A 184 -12.17 15.10 -17.53
N LYS A 185 -13.38 15.64 -17.29
CA LYS A 185 -13.55 16.98 -16.71
C LYS A 185 -12.86 17.12 -15.37
N TYR A 186 -12.94 16.09 -14.53
CA TYR A 186 -12.27 16.11 -13.23
C TYR A 186 -10.75 16.15 -13.38
N LEU A 187 -10.18 15.30 -14.25
CA LEU A 187 -8.73 15.28 -14.52
C LEU A 187 -8.23 16.58 -15.15
N LEU A 188 -8.96 17.16 -16.10
CA LEU A 188 -8.62 18.46 -16.70
C LEU A 188 -8.52 19.57 -15.67
N LYS A 189 -9.39 19.56 -14.66
CA LYS A 189 -9.34 20.52 -13.55
C LYS A 189 -8.10 20.34 -12.66
N HIS A 190 -7.61 19.10 -12.53
CA HIS A 190 -6.51 18.76 -11.64
C HIS A 190 -5.16 18.55 -12.38
N LYS A 191 -5.08 18.84 -13.68
CA LYS A 191 -3.87 18.67 -14.50
C LYS A 191 -2.60 19.29 -13.88
N LYS A 192 -2.73 20.43 -13.20
CA LYS A 192 -1.60 21.13 -12.57
C LYS A 192 -0.97 20.33 -11.40
N GLN A 193 -1.68 19.35 -10.86
CA GLN A 193 -1.23 18.46 -9.79
C GLN A 193 -0.60 17.17 -10.33
N MET A 194 -0.56 17.03 -11.66
CA MET A 194 -0.01 15.86 -12.34
C MET A 194 1.32 16.21 -13.01
N ASN A 195 2.23 15.26 -13.08
CA ASN A 195 3.45 15.39 -13.85
C ASN A 195 3.09 15.26 -15.35
N SER A 196 3.47 16.24 -16.18
CA SER A 196 3.26 16.17 -17.61
C SER A 196 4.51 15.66 -18.30
N TYR A 197 4.37 14.69 -19.18
CA TYR A 197 5.48 14.18 -20.01
C TYR A 197 5.31 14.66 -21.43
N ASP A 198 6.25 15.52 -21.83
CA ASP A 198 6.37 16.05 -23.20
C ASP A 198 7.56 15.36 -23.88
N GLY A 199 7.38 14.84 -25.09
CA GLY A 199 8.46 14.26 -25.87
C GLY A 199 8.51 12.74 -25.87
N GLN A 200 9.72 12.19 -25.99
CA GLN A 200 9.90 10.75 -26.11
C GLN A 200 9.61 10.05 -24.79
N THR A 201 8.68 9.10 -24.84
CA THR A 201 8.34 8.20 -23.74
C THR A 201 8.60 6.76 -24.19
N LEU A 202 9.00 5.93 -23.23
CA LEU A 202 9.12 4.49 -23.40
C LEU A 202 8.07 3.80 -22.54
N LEU A 203 7.31 2.89 -23.11
CA LEU A 203 6.38 2.03 -22.40
C LEU A 203 7.05 0.66 -22.20
N VAL A 204 7.18 0.25 -20.96
CA VAL A 204 7.71 -1.07 -20.58
C VAL A 204 6.78 -1.66 -19.54
N SER A 205 6.23 -2.84 -19.80
CA SER A 205 5.33 -3.55 -18.88
C SER A 205 4.22 -2.64 -18.31
N GLY A 206 3.58 -1.83 -19.19
CA GLY A 206 2.52 -0.89 -18.80
C GLY A 206 2.98 0.42 -18.16
N GLN A 207 4.23 0.53 -17.75
CA GLN A 207 4.76 1.74 -17.12
C GLN A 207 5.38 2.69 -18.15
N VAL A 208 5.16 3.99 -17.97
CA VAL A 208 5.66 5.02 -18.88
C VAL A 208 6.87 5.71 -18.28
N TYR A 209 7.98 5.68 -19.02
CA TYR A 209 9.21 6.36 -18.66
C TYR A 209 9.53 7.49 -19.62
N SER A 210 10.01 8.61 -19.10
CA SER A 210 10.48 9.77 -19.89
C SER A 210 11.83 10.25 -19.39
N HIS A 211 12.52 11.10 -20.17
CA HIS A 211 13.74 11.80 -19.75
C HIS A 211 13.48 12.94 -18.76
N GLN A 212 12.24 13.37 -18.64
CA GLN A 212 11.89 14.51 -17.81
C GLN A 212 12.16 14.21 -16.33
N PRO A 213 12.95 15.03 -15.64
CA PRO A 213 13.25 14.85 -14.24
C PRO A 213 12.01 15.12 -13.39
N ILE A 214 11.90 14.40 -12.27
CA ILE A 214 10.78 14.48 -11.34
C ILE A 214 11.28 15.12 -10.05
N GLN A 215 10.56 16.13 -9.55
CA GLN A 215 10.88 16.79 -8.29
C GLN A 215 9.91 16.31 -7.23
N LEU A 216 10.45 15.73 -6.14
CA LEU A 216 9.69 15.21 -5.01
C LEU A 216 10.17 15.84 -3.70
N GLN A 217 9.26 15.96 -2.75
CA GLN A 217 9.56 16.47 -1.43
C GLN A 217 10.29 15.41 -0.60
N LEU A 218 11.29 15.84 0.17
CA LEU A 218 11.90 15.03 1.22
C LEU A 218 11.04 15.16 2.47
N TYR A 219 10.67 14.03 3.08
CA TYR A 219 9.89 14.01 4.30
C TYR A 219 10.74 13.51 5.47
N SER A 220 10.43 14.00 6.66
CA SER A 220 10.88 13.42 7.91
C SER A 220 9.66 13.07 8.76
N TYR A 221 9.71 11.94 9.46
CA TYR A 221 8.61 11.45 10.27
C TYR A 221 9.11 11.01 11.65
N ILE A 222 8.24 11.08 12.63
CA ILE A 222 8.45 10.37 13.88
C ILE A 222 8.08 8.90 13.64
N SER A 223 9.02 8.00 13.91
CA SER A 223 8.83 6.55 13.90
C SER A 223 8.50 6.06 15.30
N THR A 224 7.48 5.23 15.43
CA THR A 224 7.09 4.60 16.69
C THR A 224 6.70 3.15 16.48
N ALA A 225 6.93 2.32 17.47
CA ALA A 225 6.40 0.98 17.49
C ALA A 225 4.91 1.01 17.90
N GLN A 226 4.06 0.35 17.13
CA GLN A 226 2.68 0.09 17.52
C GLN A 226 2.63 -0.92 18.66
N PRO A 227 1.66 -0.82 19.56
CA PRO A 227 1.49 -1.83 20.60
C PRO A 227 1.13 -3.19 19.96
N TYR A 228 1.73 -4.26 20.43
CA TYR A 228 1.43 -5.61 19.94
C TYR A 228 -0.05 -5.99 20.09
N THR A 229 -0.76 -5.36 21.01
CA THR A 229 -2.21 -5.54 21.21
C THR A 229 -3.03 -5.18 19.98
N LEU A 230 -2.56 -4.25 19.14
CA LEU A 230 -3.17 -3.94 17.86
C LEU A 230 -3.24 -5.19 16.96
N PHE A 231 -2.14 -5.92 16.85
CA PHE A 231 -2.04 -7.12 16.04
C PHE A 231 -2.78 -8.30 16.67
N ARG A 232 -2.71 -8.43 17.99
CA ARG A 232 -3.50 -9.41 18.75
C ARG A 232 -5.00 -9.24 18.44
N ASP A 233 -5.51 -8.01 18.59
CA ASP A 233 -6.94 -7.72 18.44
C ASP A 233 -7.40 -7.82 16.97
N ALA A 234 -6.51 -7.55 16.02
CA ALA A 234 -6.79 -7.68 14.59
C ALA A 234 -6.80 -9.15 14.12
N PHE A 235 -5.91 -9.99 14.65
CA PHE A 235 -5.68 -11.32 14.10
C PHE A 235 -6.39 -12.44 14.84
N PHE A 236 -6.57 -12.34 16.16
CA PHE A 236 -7.37 -13.33 16.89
C PHE A 236 -8.85 -12.97 16.85
N GLY A 237 -9.69 -13.97 16.61
CA GLY A 237 -11.16 -13.78 16.57
C GLY A 237 -11.78 -13.61 17.97
N ASP A 238 -11.26 -14.32 18.98
CA ASP A 238 -11.64 -14.21 20.39
C ASP A 238 -10.40 -14.03 21.24
N ILE A 239 -10.32 -12.88 21.92
CA ILE A 239 -9.20 -12.53 22.79
C ILE A 239 -9.28 -13.14 24.19
N LYS A 240 -10.45 -13.67 24.61
CA LYS A 240 -10.65 -14.25 25.95
C LYS A 240 -9.88 -15.54 26.16
N ASP A 241 -9.62 -16.27 25.08
CA ASP A 241 -8.94 -17.57 25.10
C ASP A 241 -7.43 -17.50 24.82
N ILE A 242 -6.87 -16.29 24.80
CA ILE A 242 -5.45 -16.11 24.48
C ILE A 242 -4.61 -16.44 25.71
N LYS A 243 -3.66 -17.34 25.52
CA LYS A 243 -2.58 -17.62 26.49
C LYS A 243 -1.35 -16.84 26.09
N VAL A 244 -0.72 -16.23 27.07
CA VAL A 244 0.53 -15.50 26.89
C VAL A 244 1.65 -16.36 27.45
N ASN A 245 2.70 -16.55 26.67
CA ASN A 245 3.95 -17.17 27.08
C ASN A 245 5.08 -16.15 26.88
N ASP A 246 5.70 -15.77 27.98
CA ASP A 246 6.83 -14.82 28.08
C ASP A 246 8.09 -15.48 28.67
N ASP A 247 8.23 -16.81 28.52
CA ASP A 247 9.33 -17.59 29.08
C ASP A 247 10.70 -17.17 28.54
N THR A 248 10.75 -16.46 27.39
CA THR A 248 11.99 -15.94 26.83
C THR A 248 12.03 -14.41 26.94
N LYS A 249 13.23 -13.84 27.14
CA LYS A 249 13.40 -12.37 27.20
C LYS A 249 13.34 -11.69 25.82
N ASP A 250 13.44 -12.46 24.75
CA ASP A 250 13.57 -11.94 23.39
C ASP A 250 12.27 -12.03 22.59
N GLU A 251 11.33 -12.87 23.04
CA GLU A 251 10.09 -13.16 22.34
C GLU A 251 8.89 -13.16 23.31
N LEU A 252 7.77 -12.61 22.84
CA LEU A 252 6.47 -12.73 23.47
C LEU A 252 5.56 -13.55 22.54
N VAL A 253 5.05 -14.68 23.01
CA VAL A 253 4.20 -15.58 22.23
C VAL A 253 2.79 -15.58 22.80
N LEU A 254 1.80 -15.30 21.93
CA LEU A 254 0.38 -15.41 22.22
C LEU A 254 -0.20 -16.57 21.41
N SER A 255 -1.02 -17.39 22.03
CA SER A 255 -1.68 -18.50 21.35
C SER A 255 -3.12 -18.69 21.81
N ASN A 256 -3.99 -19.21 20.94
CA ASN A 256 -5.36 -19.60 21.24
C ASN A 256 -5.51 -21.14 21.25
N HIS A 257 -6.69 -21.60 21.61
CA HIS A 257 -7.02 -23.04 21.62
C HIS A 257 -7.13 -23.67 20.21
N GLN A 258 -7.26 -22.84 19.15
CA GLN A 258 -7.29 -23.31 17.76
C GLN A 258 -5.88 -23.57 17.20
N GLY A 259 -4.86 -23.19 17.97
CA GLY A 259 -3.44 -23.29 17.58
C GLY A 259 -2.94 -22.13 16.75
N ASP A 260 -3.72 -21.02 16.64
CA ASP A 260 -3.19 -19.81 16.07
C ASP A 260 -2.20 -19.18 17.04
N MET A 261 -1.16 -18.56 16.51
CA MET A 261 -0.04 -18.06 17.28
C MET A 261 0.45 -16.71 16.74
N LEU A 262 0.65 -15.74 17.63
CA LEU A 262 1.30 -14.47 17.35
C LEU A 262 2.60 -14.39 18.15
N THR A 263 3.72 -14.34 17.45
CA THR A 263 5.05 -14.14 18.03
C THR A 263 5.50 -12.70 17.81
N ILE A 264 5.95 -12.06 18.85
CA ILE A 264 6.53 -10.71 18.82
C ILE A 264 8.00 -10.83 19.17
N TYR A 265 8.88 -10.44 18.27
CA TYR A 265 10.33 -10.38 18.45
C TYR A 265 10.70 -9.03 19.05
N LEU A 266 10.95 -8.97 20.35
CA LEU A 266 11.08 -7.71 21.10
C LEU A 266 12.27 -6.85 20.66
N ASN A 267 13.37 -7.48 20.27
CA ASN A 267 14.59 -6.77 19.86
C ASN A 267 14.48 -6.18 18.43
N SER A 268 13.91 -6.92 17.50
CA SER A 268 13.76 -6.50 16.10
C SER A 268 12.46 -5.75 15.84
N GLN A 269 11.51 -5.75 16.79
CA GLN A 269 10.17 -5.19 16.64
C GLN A 269 9.39 -5.82 15.47
N LEU A 270 9.71 -7.08 15.14
CA LEU A 270 8.99 -7.85 14.13
C LEU A 270 7.85 -8.66 14.75
N ILE A 271 6.85 -8.96 13.95
CA ILE A 271 5.75 -9.84 14.31
C ILE A 271 5.62 -10.99 13.28
N GLU A 272 5.20 -12.13 13.79
CA GLU A 272 4.82 -13.28 12.97
C GLU A 272 3.51 -13.87 13.53
N PHE A 273 2.45 -13.81 12.74
CA PHE A 273 1.17 -14.44 13.06
C PHE A 273 0.98 -15.67 12.20
N ARG A 274 0.68 -16.79 12.82
CA ARG A 274 0.34 -18.05 12.15
C ARG A 274 -1.08 -18.43 12.49
N ALA A 275 -1.91 -18.58 11.48
CA ALA A 275 -3.26 -19.11 11.60
C ALA A 275 -3.35 -20.49 10.97
N ASN A 276 -4.00 -21.41 11.67
CA ASN A 276 -4.28 -22.75 11.19
C ASN A 276 -5.68 -22.82 10.57
N GLN A 277 -5.83 -23.67 9.53
CA GLN A 277 -7.13 -24.01 8.95
C GLN A 277 -8.00 -22.80 8.56
N VAL A 278 -7.38 -21.77 7.97
CA VAL A 278 -8.11 -20.60 7.45
C VAL A 278 -9.04 -21.04 6.32
N ASP A 279 -10.31 -20.67 6.39
CA ASP A 279 -11.36 -21.06 5.43
C ASP A 279 -11.19 -20.38 4.07
N PHE A 280 -11.07 -21.22 3.02
CA PHE A 280 -10.97 -20.83 1.62
C PHE A 280 -12.20 -21.23 0.78
N HIS A 281 -13.32 -21.62 1.41
CA HIS A 281 -14.54 -21.92 0.66
C HIS A 281 -15.01 -20.69 -0.08
N ASN A 282 -15.01 -20.77 -1.43
CA ASN A 282 -15.40 -19.68 -2.32
C ASN A 282 -14.60 -18.36 -2.16
N LYS A 283 -13.46 -18.40 -1.48
CA LYS A 283 -12.58 -17.26 -1.30
C LYS A 283 -11.25 -17.44 -2.04
N ASN A 284 -10.57 -16.36 -2.30
CA ASN A 284 -9.23 -16.35 -2.85
C ASN A 284 -8.23 -15.68 -1.88
N MET A 285 -6.94 -15.76 -2.17
CA MET A 285 -5.89 -15.22 -1.30
C MET A 285 -6.05 -13.70 -1.05
N TYR A 286 -6.52 -12.94 -2.05
CA TYR A 286 -6.74 -11.50 -1.92
C TYR A 286 -7.87 -11.18 -0.93
N GLU A 287 -8.98 -11.92 -0.99
CA GLU A 287 -10.11 -11.73 -0.09
C GLU A 287 -9.73 -12.09 1.35
N VAL A 288 -9.04 -13.22 1.53
CA VAL A 288 -8.63 -13.69 2.85
C VAL A 288 -7.59 -12.75 3.45
N SER A 289 -6.53 -12.40 2.71
CA SER A 289 -5.50 -11.48 3.22
C SER A 289 -6.07 -10.10 3.54
N ALA A 290 -6.95 -9.56 2.69
CA ALA A 290 -7.58 -8.27 2.91
C ALA A 290 -8.45 -8.25 4.17
N ASP A 291 -9.16 -9.35 4.48
CA ASP A 291 -9.96 -9.41 5.72
C ASP A 291 -9.08 -9.27 6.96
N TYR A 292 -7.92 -9.94 7.01
CA TYR A 292 -6.97 -9.80 8.13
C TYR A 292 -6.32 -8.42 8.18
N ILE A 293 -5.79 -7.95 7.06
CA ILE A 293 -5.05 -6.67 6.98
C ILE A 293 -5.97 -5.47 7.22
N SER A 294 -7.24 -5.54 6.78
CA SER A 294 -8.21 -4.46 7.01
C SER A 294 -8.50 -4.21 8.49
N ARG A 295 -8.41 -5.25 9.34
CA ARG A 295 -8.65 -5.15 10.78
C ARG A 295 -7.60 -4.32 11.52
N LEU A 296 -6.40 -4.14 10.94
CA LEU A 296 -5.37 -3.25 11.48
C LEU A 296 -5.74 -1.76 11.37
N GLY A 297 -6.81 -1.43 10.64
CA GLY A 297 -7.27 -0.06 10.45
C GLY A 297 -6.23 0.83 9.77
N THR A 298 -6.11 2.09 10.21
CA THR A 298 -5.18 3.07 9.66
C THR A 298 -3.88 3.19 10.44
N ASN A 299 -3.68 2.37 11.48
CA ASN A 299 -2.54 2.48 12.41
C ASN A 299 -1.17 2.25 11.76
N LEU A 300 -1.13 1.48 10.67
CA LEU A 300 0.10 1.22 9.90
C LEU A 300 0.23 2.12 8.64
N GLY A 301 -0.30 3.34 8.69
CA GLY A 301 -0.25 4.27 7.57
C GLY A 301 -1.11 3.82 6.38
N GLN A 302 -0.73 4.19 5.18
CA GLN A 302 -1.47 3.87 3.95
C GLN A 302 -0.99 2.55 3.34
N LEU A 303 -1.43 1.41 3.88
CA LEU A 303 -1.13 0.10 3.30
C LEU A 303 -1.88 -0.11 1.99
N ARG A 304 -1.17 -0.61 0.95
CA ARG A 304 -1.76 -1.02 -0.34
C ARG A 304 -1.16 -2.34 -0.80
N PHE A 305 -1.93 -3.08 -1.58
CA PHE A 305 -1.42 -4.20 -2.37
C PHE A 305 -0.23 -3.72 -3.21
N PHE A 306 0.88 -4.45 -3.10
CA PHE A 306 2.13 -4.06 -3.74
C PHE A 306 2.67 -5.15 -4.65
N ASN A 307 2.69 -6.40 -4.18
CA ASN A 307 3.23 -7.51 -4.93
C ASN A 307 2.53 -8.82 -4.54
N ARG A 308 2.73 -9.82 -5.36
CA ARG A 308 2.28 -11.19 -5.11
C ARG A 308 3.29 -12.20 -5.65
N ASP A 309 3.26 -13.41 -5.08
CA ASP A 309 3.84 -14.60 -5.66
C ASP A 309 2.79 -15.72 -5.78
N ALA A 310 3.23 -16.96 -6.00
CA ALA A 310 2.32 -18.09 -6.14
C ALA A 310 1.52 -18.41 -4.86
N GLN A 311 2.05 -18.08 -3.69
CA GLN A 311 1.53 -18.46 -2.38
C GLN A 311 1.32 -17.26 -1.43
N GLY A 312 1.63 -16.04 -1.86
CA GLY A 312 1.61 -14.90 -0.96
C GLY A 312 1.18 -13.59 -1.59
N ILE A 313 0.88 -12.64 -0.72
CA ILE A 313 0.52 -11.26 -1.05
C ILE A 313 1.34 -10.33 -0.15
N VAL A 314 1.92 -9.31 -0.76
CA VAL A 314 2.67 -8.27 -0.07
C VAL A 314 1.85 -6.98 -0.08
N TYR A 315 1.63 -6.43 1.10
CA TYR A 315 1.12 -5.09 1.30
C TYR A 315 2.26 -4.18 1.74
N ARG A 316 2.32 -2.99 1.19
CA ARG A 316 3.36 -1.99 1.50
C ARG A 316 2.74 -0.68 1.93
N SER A 317 3.39 0.03 2.83
CA SER A 317 3.02 1.38 3.21
C SER A 317 3.37 2.36 2.10
N PHE A 318 2.50 3.37 1.91
CA PHE A 318 2.68 4.45 0.94
C PHE A 318 2.72 5.80 1.65
N VAL A 319 3.53 6.70 1.13
CA VAL A 319 3.61 8.11 1.56
C VAL A 319 3.45 8.98 0.32
N GLU A 320 2.51 9.91 0.36
CA GLU A 320 2.18 10.80 -0.75
C GLU A 320 1.97 10.05 -2.10
N GLY A 321 1.43 8.84 -2.01
CA GLY A 321 1.16 7.99 -3.18
C GLY A 321 2.34 7.18 -3.71
N TYR A 322 3.50 7.23 -3.06
CA TYR A 322 4.69 6.46 -3.41
C TYR A 322 4.98 5.37 -2.38
N PRO A 323 5.41 4.17 -2.81
CA PRO A 323 5.74 3.08 -1.90
C PRO A 323 6.95 3.40 -1.03
N LEU A 324 6.91 2.90 0.20
CA LEU A 324 7.97 3.05 1.18
C LEU A 324 8.85 1.80 1.19
N PHE A 325 10.18 1.98 1.09
CA PHE A 325 11.16 0.91 1.07
C PHE A 325 12.15 1.03 2.20
N ARG A 326 12.51 -0.10 2.77
CA ARG A 326 13.59 -0.24 3.74
C ARG A 326 14.33 -1.55 3.50
N LYS A 327 15.56 -1.67 4.02
CA LYS A 327 16.37 -2.89 3.90
C LYS A 327 15.86 -4.06 4.74
N ASP A 328 15.06 -3.76 5.77
CA ASP A 328 14.36 -4.74 6.58
C ASP A 328 12.84 -4.75 6.27
N GLU A 329 12.07 -5.60 6.93
CA GLU A 329 10.62 -5.76 6.69
C GLU A 329 9.75 -4.58 7.19
N ASN A 330 10.35 -3.45 7.59
CA ASN A 330 9.56 -2.29 8.03
C ASN A 330 8.81 -1.65 6.85
N GLY A 331 7.55 -1.33 7.09
CA GLY A 331 6.66 -0.77 6.08
C GLY A 331 6.02 -1.79 5.15
N GLU A 332 6.24 -3.09 5.39
CA GLU A 332 5.63 -4.20 4.64
C GLU A 332 4.87 -5.15 5.55
N LEU A 333 3.84 -5.79 4.99
CA LEU A 333 3.17 -6.95 5.55
C LEU A 333 3.13 -8.04 4.49
N HIS A 334 3.74 -9.17 4.80
CA HIS A 334 3.76 -10.37 3.95
C HIS A 334 2.70 -11.34 4.46
N VAL A 335 1.77 -11.74 3.61
CA VAL A 335 0.76 -12.76 3.90
C VAL A 335 1.06 -13.98 3.04
N HIS A 336 1.52 -15.04 3.64
CA HIS A 336 1.85 -16.31 2.97
C HIS A 336 0.81 -17.37 3.30
N PHE A 337 0.47 -18.20 2.31
CA PHE A 337 -0.50 -19.27 2.44
C PHE A 337 0.14 -20.61 2.12
N GLY A 338 -0.07 -21.59 2.99
CA GLY A 338 0.30 -22.97 2.75
C GLY A 338 -0.53 -23.63 1.64
N GLU A 339 -0.30 -24.90 1.41
CA GLU A 339 -1.07 -25.67 0.43
C GLU A 339 -2.55 -25.80 0.83
N LEU A 340 -3.42 -25.93 -0.17
CA LEU A 340 -4.85 -26.12 0.04
C LEU A 340 -5.10 -27.57 0.53
N SER A 341 -5.74 -27.69 1.69
CA SER A 341 -6.14 -28.99 2.25
C SER A 341 -7.38 -29.56 1.54
N GLN A 342 -7.71 -30.83 1.83
CA GLN A 342 -8.93 -31.46 1.32
C GLN A 342 -10.22 -30.78 1.81
N ASP A 343 -10.16 -30.14 2.98
CA ASP A 343 -11.28 -29.43 3.59
C ASP A 343 -11.40 -27.95 3.13
N ASN A 344 -10.70 -27.60 2.04
CA ASN A 344 -10.62 -26.22 1.55
C ASN A 344 -10.12 -25.21 2.59
N THR A 345 -9.20 -25.60 3.44
CA THR A 345 -8.50 -24.72 4.37
C THR A 345 -7.01 -24.60 3.99
N ARG A 346 -6.38 -23.52 4.43
CA ARG A 346 -4.93 -23.30 4.33
C ARG A 346 -4.39 -22.82 5.66
N ASN A 347 -3.14 -23.14 5.95
CA ASN A 347 -2.39 -22.41 6.95
C ASN A 347 -2.00 -21.06 6.36
N MET A 348 -1.94 -20.03 7.21
CA MET A 348 -1.57 -18.68 6.82
C MET A 348 -0.53 -18.13 7.78
N GLU A 349 0.44 -17.43 7.26
CA GLU A 349 1.44 -16.70 8.02
C GLU A 349 1.43 -15.22 7.61
N ILE A 350 1.38 -14.32 8.59
CA ILE A 350 1.52 -12.87 8.37
C ILE A 350 2.77 -12.39 9.08
N ARG A 351 3.70 -11.82 8.33
CA ARG A 351 4.91 -11.18 8.86
C ARG A 351 4.89 -9.69 8.64
N GLY A 352 5.48 -8.95 9.57
CA GLY A 352 5.62 -7.51 9.45
C GLY A 352 6.33 -6.91 10.66
N SER A 353 6.31 -5.59 10.74
CA SER A 353 6.94 -4.84 11.81
C SER A 353 5.92 -4.07 12.65
N LEU A 354 6.22 -3.92 13.94
CA LEU A 354 5.52 -2.99 14.82
C LEU A 354 5.83 -1.53 14.46
N ASN A 355 7.01 -1.28 13.86
CA ASN A 355 7.45 0.07 13.55
C ASN A 355 6.63 0.68 12.41
N THR A 356 6.16 1.89 12.62
CA THR A 356 5.43 2.68 11.64
C THR A 356 5.82 4.14 11.71
N ILE A 357 5.61 4.85 10.62
CA ILE A 357 5.70 6.31 10.58
C ILE A 357 4.37 6.92 10.98
N GLN A 358 4.37 7.94 11.82
CA GLN A 358 3.12 8.52 12.33
C GLN A 358 2.98 10.00 12.01
N VAL A 359 3.83 10.83 12.55
CA VAL A 359 3.69 12.29 12.48
C VAL A 359 4.71 12.86 11.50
N PRO A 360 4.26 13.53 10.43
CA PRO A 360 5.16 14.23 9.54
C PRO A 360 5.79 15.43 10.24
N ILE A 361 7.10 15.58 10.04
CA ILE A 361 7.84 16.78 10.44
C ILE A 361 7.89 17.69 9.21
N PRO A 362 7.40 18.93 9.29
CA PRO A 362 7.40 19.86 8.15
C PRO A 362 8.79 20.03 7.56
N SER A 363 8.90 19.88 6.24
CA SER A 363 10.14 20.10 5.48
C SER A 363 9.77 20.75 4.14
N GLU A 364 10.56 21.72 3.71
CA GLU A 364 10.44 22.34 2.38
C GLU A 364 11.50 21.81 1.39
N LYS A 365 12.32 20.87 1.83
CA LYS A 365 13.40 20.32 1.00
C LYS A 365 12.82 19.41 -0.08
N THR A 366 13.34 19.54 -1.28
CA THR A 366 12.97 18.71 -2.44
C THR A 366 14.20 18.03 -3.04
N VAL A 367 13.97 16.87 -3.62
CA VAL A 367 14.99 16.10 -4.37
C VAL A 367 14.54 16.02 -5.82
N LYS A 368 15.48 16.28 -6.74
CA LYS A 368 15.26 16.18 -8.18
C LYS A 368 15.81 14.84 -8.65
N LEU A 369 14.95 13.92 -9.02
CA LEU A 369 15.30 12.62 -9.57
C LEU A 369 15.45 12.72 -11.09
N PRO A 370 16.41 12.00 -11.71
CA PRO A 370 16.45 11.85 -13.16
C PRO A 370 15.18 11.18 -13.67
N GLY A 371 14.82 11.44 -14.91
CA GLY A 371 13.68 10.79 -15.54
C GLY A 371 13.91 9.27 -15.69
N GLY A 372 12.83 8.49 -15.67
CA GLY A 372 12.88 7.03 -15.70
C GLY A 372 13.60 6.47 -16.94
N LEU A 373 13.47 7.13 -18.09
CA LEU A 373 14.19 6.72 -19.31
C LEU A 373 15.70 6.87 -19.15
N THR A 374 16.17 7.90 -18.42
CA THR A 374 17.59 8.05 -18.10
C THR A 374 18.10 6.95 -17.15
N ILE A 375 17.28 6.50 -16.21
CA ILE A 375 17.59 5.36 -15.34
C ILE A 375 17.66 4.08 -16.18
N TYR A 376 16.68 3.86 -17.04
CA TYR A 376 16.62 2.73 -17.96
C TYR A 376 17.91 2.63 -18.82
N GLU A 377 18.31 3.72 -19.47
CA GLU A 377 19.54 3.78 -20.30
C GLU A 377 20.81 3.48 -19.50
N LYS A 378 20.89 3.96 -18.26
CA LYS A 378 22.03 3.66 -17.38
C LYS A 378 22.10 2.19 -17.00
N LEU A 379 20.98 1.54 -16.71
CA LEU A 379 20.92 0.11 -16.42
C LEU A 379 21.33 -0.72 -17.64
N GLN A 380 20.88 -0.35 -18.85
CA GLN A 380 21.34 -0.98 -20.09
C GLN A 380 22.85 -0.83 -20.29
N ALA A 381 23.39 0.36 -20.08
CA ALA A 381 24.82 0.62 -20.19
C ALA A 381 25.64 -0.16 -19.14
N ALA A 382 25.06 -0.44 -17.97
CA ALA A 382 25.65 -1.28 -16.94
C ALA A 382 25.65 -2.78 -17.31
N GLY A 383 24.90 -3.19 -18.35
CA GLY A 383 24.92 -4.54 -18.91
C GLY A 383 23.65 -5.36 -18.63
N LEU A 384 22.60 -4.77 -18.08
CA LEU A 384 21.31 -5.43 -17.94
C LEU A 384 20.63 -5.50 -19.33
N LYS A 385 20.41 -6.71 -19.83
CA LYS A 385 19.79 -6.96 -21.14
C LYS A 385 18.28 -6.78 -21.08
N GLU A 386 17.68 -7.35 -20.06
CA GLU A 386 16.27 -7.19 -19.74
C GLU A 386 16.17 -6.22 -18.58
N ILE A 387 15.48 -5.11 -18.78
CA ILE A 387 15.37 -4.12 -17.74
C ILE A 387 14.14 -4.45 -16.90
N PRO A 388 14.38 -4.71 -15.63
CA PRO A 388 13.30 -5.06 -14.71
C PRO A 388 12.37 -3.86 -14.48
N GLU A 389 11.25 -4.13 -13.83
CA GLU A 389 10.33 -3.10 -13.38
C GLU A 389 11.04 -2.07 -12.50
N MET A 390 10.68 -0.80 -12.67
CA MET A 390 11.23 0.30 -11.91
C MET A 390 10.11 1.16 -11.36
N THR A 391 10.28 1.64 -10.14
CA THR A 391 9.34 2.59 -9.54
C THR A 391 10.07 3.65 -8.73
N ILE A 392 9.44 4.81 -8.57
CA ILE A 392 9.88 5.77 -7.58
C ILE A 392 9.26 5.39 -6.24
N GLY A 393 10.04 5.47 -5.17
CA GLY A 393 9.59 5.27 -3.82
C GLY A 393 10.38 6.11 -2.83
N TYR A 394 10.04 5.98 -1.57
CA TYR A 394 10.77 6.59 -0.48
C TYR A 394 11.65 5.56 0.21
N LEU A 395 12.94 5.84 0.31
CA LEU A 395 13.86 5.08 1.14
C LEU A 395 13.72 5.55 2.59
N TRP A 396 13.40 4.64 3.48
CA TRP A 396 13.36 4.88 4.92
C TRP A 396 14.77 4.83 5.50
N VAL A 397 15.21 5.92 6.09
CA VAL A 397 16.53 6.03 6.74
C VAL A 397 16.35 6.49 8.18
N ASP A 398 16.71 5.65 9.15
CA ASP A 398 16.66 6.04 10.56
C ASP A 398 17.74 7.05 10.88
N ILE A 399 17.38 8.10 11.63
CA ILE A 399 18.33 9.01 12.25
C ILE A 399 18.63 8.47 13.64
N GLN A 400 19.87 8.01 13.83
CA GLN A 400 20.30 7.35 15.08
C GLN A 400 19.91 8.16 16.32
N ASP A 401 19.40 7.46 17.32
CA ASP A 401 19.09 7.96 18.66
C ASP A 401 18.04 9.10 18.74
N THR A 402 17.27 9.33 17.67
CA THR A 402 16.28 10.42 17.64
C THR A 402 14.83 9.97 17.57
N GLY A 403 14.57 8.73 17.17
CA GLY A 403 13.22 8.26 16.84
C GLY A 403 12.63 8.95 15.59
N VAL A 404 13.46 9.65 14.83
CA VAL A 404 13.08 10.31 13.56
C VAL A 404 13.63 9.51 12.40
N VAL A 405 12.87 9.47 11.33
CA VAL A 405 13.26 8.85 10.07
C VAL A 405 13.16 9.85 8.93
N ASP A 406 14.14 9.84 8.06
CA ASP A 406 14.09 10.56 6.80
C ASP A 406 13.57 9.63 5.69
N LEU A 407 12.63 10.14 4.90
CA LEU A 407 12.08 9.50 3.72
C LEU A 407 12.65 10.19 2.49
N THR A 408 13.67 9.58 1.91
CA THR A 408 14.36 10.12 0.74
C THR A 408 13.79 9.52 -0.54
N PRO A 409 13.24 10.33 -1.46
CA PRO A 409 12.76 9.82 -2.73
C PRO A 409 13.92 9.30 -3.57
N THR A 410 13.75 8.11 -4.15
CA THR A 410 14.73 7.49 -5.05
C THR A 410 14.05 6.54 -6.04
N TRP A 411 14.80 6.12 -7.07
CA TRP A 411 14.36 5.05 -7.96
C TRP A 411 14.67 3.70 -7.32
N PHE A 412 13.69 2.78 -7.42
CA PHE A 412 13.84 1.36 -7.07
C PHE A 412 13.70 0.51 -8.32
N VAL A 413 14.46 -0.56 -8.36
CA VAL A 413 14.55 -1.52 -9.46
C VAL A 413 14.25 -2.90 -8.89
N HIS A 414 13.33 -3.63 -9.51
CA HIS A 414 13.01 -5.00 -9.13
C HIS A 414 14.06 -5.94 -9.75
N TYR A 415 15.07 -6.33 -8.97
CA TYR A 415 16.20 -7.13 -9.42
C TYR A 415 16.36 -8.37 -8.53
N GLU A 416 16.52 -9.55 -9.15
CA GLU A 416 16.66 -10.85 -8.46
C GLU A 416 15.57 -11.06 -7.38
N ASN A 417 14.29 -10.79 -7.74
CA ASN A 417 13.10 -10.89 -6.88
C ASN A 417 13.07 -9.94 -5.68
N THR A 418 13.93 -8.92 -5.65
CA THR A 418 13.95 -7.89 -4.60
C THR A 418 13.91 -6.49 -5.18
N TRP A 419 13.39 -5.55 -4.42
CA TRP A 419 13.42 -4.14 -4.80
C TRP A 419 14.67 -3.48 -4.22
N VAL A 420 15.58 -3.04 -5.09
CA VAL A 420 16.88 -2.45 -4.73
C VAL A 420 16.89 -0.98 -5.16
N ALA A 421 17.43 -0.10 -4.32
CA ALA A 421 17.66 1.29 -4.72
C ALA A 421 18.62 1.38 -5.90
N PHE A 422 18.30 2.23 -6.89
CA PHE A 422 19.06 2.33 -8.13
C PHE A 422 20.57 2.56 -7.91
N ASP A 423 20.94 3.45 -7.01
CA ASP A 423 22.36 3.76 -6.74
C ASP A 423 23.10 2.56 -6.12
N GLU A 424 22.42 1.77 -5.29
CA GLU A 424 22.97 0.53 -4.70
C GLU A 424 23.18 -0.53 -5.78
N LEU A 425 22.18 -0.76 -6.64
CA LEU A 425 22.27 -1.70 -7.75
C LEU A 425 23.37 -1.30 -8.74
N MET A 426 23.50 -0.01 -9.08
CA MET A 426 24.57 0.47 -9.97
C MET A 426 25.95 0.22 -9.40
N ASN A 427 26.15 0.43 -8.09
CA ASN A 427 27.42 0.13 -7.44
C ASN A 427 27.75 -1.37 -7.50
N GLU A 428 26.77 -2.24 -7.27
CA GLU A 428 26.94 -3.70 -7.37
C GLU A 428 27.31 -4.14 -8.80
N LEU A 429 26.58 -3.65 -9.80
CA LEU A 429 26.83 -3.98 -11.22
C LEU A 429 28.21 -3.51 -11.69
N LEU A 430 28.65 -2.32 -11.26
CA LEU A 430 29.97 -1.80 -11.60
C LEU A 430 31.10 -2.61 -10.94
N GLN A 431 30.91 -3.07 -9.71
CA GLN A 431 31.87 -3.96 -9.03
C GLN A 431 31.97 -5.32 -9.75
N LYS A 432 30.85 -5.92 -10.15
CA LYS A 432 30.82 -7.18 -10.93
C LYS A 432 31.51 -7.03 -12.31
N LYS A 433 31.52 -5.83 -12.89
CA LYS A 433 32.10 -5.54 -14.19
C LYS A 433 33.63 -5.26 -14.12
N GLY A 434 34.11 -4.85 -12.95
CA GLY A 434 35.52 -4.54 -12.69
C GLY A 434 36.32 -5.73 -12.12
N ALA A 435 35.66 -6.81 -11.77
CA ALA A 435 36.24 -8.09 -11.33
C ALA A 435 36.29 -9.09 -12.49
#